data_d4956b38e3b65d2d6b04acb90aa173bc
#
_entry.id   d4956b38e3b65d2d6b04acb90aa173bc
#
_cell.length_a   1.000
_cell.length_b   1.000
_cell.length_c   1.000
_cell.angle_alpha   90.00
_cell.angle_beta   90.00
_cell.angle_gamma   90.00
#
_symmetry.space_group_name_H-M   'P 1'
#
loop_
_entity.id
_entity.type
_entity.pdbx_description
1 polymer ?
#
loop_
_entity_poly.entity_id
_entity_poly.type
_entity_poly.pdbx_seq_one_letter_code
_entity_poly.pdbx_strand_id
1 'polypeptide(L)'
;MKKFALHSVGISALVMMALTGCGGSTGSTGSAGSATQDASPSQAPATAKQYTNDELMALVKQVKSPSGKELTVASSDELSQENPMKALLSMFTVEPAECKDLGTLGGSEVLEGSTTAAGADLDAESEVMTMVTLTSGVDVQKLQESIDKSSAQANKCAKMTLSMSGQSMNVATEKFEGISTVPGTVGYKTAMSSASGASQTTYMAYAIKDGVLISATASGKGAEATGVANAGAMMDQAAALIK
;
A
#
# COMPACT_ATOMS: atom_id res chain seq x y z
N MET A 1 4.59 -14.74 -46.49
CA MET A 1 5.49 -13.88 -47.25
C MET A 1 4.88 -12.48 -47.29
N LYS A 2 5.37 -11.54 -46.53
CA LYS A 2 5.33 -10.08 -46.79
C LYS A 2 6.28 -9.42 -45.81
N LYS A 3 7.41 -8.97 -46.33
CA LYS A 3 8.45 -8.16 -45.69
C LYS A 3 8.03 -6.71 -45.79
N PHE A 4 8.20 -5.90 -44.73
CA PHE A 4 8.41 -4.45 -44.77
C PHE A 4 9.29 -4.12 -43.57
N ALA A 5 10.49 -3.82 -43.75
CA ALA A 5 11.22 -2.62 -44.18
C ALA A 5 11.39 -1.60 -43.01
N LEU A 6 12.68 -1.51 -42.61
CA LEU A 6 13.26 -0.50 -41.69
C LEU A 6 13.02 0.93 -42.20
N HIS A 7 12.81 1.85 -41.29
CA HIS A 7 13.26 3.23 -41.44
C HIS A 7 13.84 3.74 -40.11
N SER A 8 15.13 3.88 -40.10
CA SER A 8 15.92 4.65 -39.16
C SER A 8 15.88 6.13 -39.54
N VAL A 9 15.61 7.02 -38.61
CA VAL A 9 16.06 8.42 -38.70
C VAL A 9 16.47 8.88 -37.31
N GLY A 10 17.75 9.13 -37.16
CA GLY A 10 18.33 9.86 -36.06
C GLY A 10 18.22 11.36 -36.26
N ILE A 11 18.25 12.12 -35.22
CA ILE A 11 18.83 13.48 -35.17
C ILE A 11 19.16 13.83 -33.71
N SER A 12 20.42 14.11 -33.53
CA SER A 12 21.06 14.71 -32.36
C SER A 12 20.65 16.17 -32.20
N ALA A 13 20.55 16.68 -30.99
CA ALA A 13 20.80 18.07 -30.67
C ALA A 13 21.34 18.22 -29.26
N LEU A 14 22.63 18.40 -29.18
CA LEU A 14 23.35 18.96 -28.05
C LEU A 14 23.04 20.48 -27.96
N VAL A 15 22.64 20.95 -26.79
CA VAL A 15 22.73 22.37 -26.42
C VAL A 15 23.46 22.48 -25.09
N MET A 16 24.74 22.79 -25.20
CA MET A 16 25.56 23.37 -24.12
C MET A 16 25.26 24.86 -24.04
N MET A 17 24.87 25.37 -22.88
CA MET A 17 25.04 26.78 -22.53
C MET A 17 25.81 26.88 -21.22
N ALA A 18 27.09 27.19 -21.42
CA ALA A 18 27.93 27.74 -20.37
C ALA A 18 27.69 29.25 -20.32
N LEU A 19 27.37 29.78 -19.15
CA LEU A 19 27.47 31.19 -18.85
C LEU A 19 28.47 31.39 -17.72
N THR A 20 29.69 31.72 -18.13
CA THR A 20 30.71 32.36 -17.31
C THR A 20 30.35 33.84 -17.20
N GLY A 21 30.18 34.34 -16.00
CA GLY A 21 30.05 35.76 -15.69
C GLY A 21 30.98 36.11 -14.56
N CYS A 22 32.23 36.49 -14.92
CA CYS A 22 33.20 37.11 -14.05
C CYS A 22 33.06 38.64 -14.20
N GLY A 23 32.97 39.38 -13.10
CA GLY A 23 32.97 40.84 -13.10
C GLY A 23 33.36 41.35 -11.72
N GLY A 24 34.64 41.76 -11.57
CA GLY A 24 35.18 42.34 -10.38
C GLY A 24 34.92 43.85 -10.29
N SER A 25 35.04 44.41 -9.12
CA SER A 25 35.89 45.54 -8.75
C SER A 25 35.56 46.14 -7.39
N THR A 26 36.55 46.12 -6.52
CA THR A 26 37.05 47.12 -5.57
C THR A 26 36.10 48.08 -4.84
N GLY A 27 36.21 48.07 -3.49
CA GLY A 27 35.99 49.27 -2.70
C GLY A 27 35.53 49.06 -1.27
N SER A 28 36.48 48.88 -0.35
CA SER A 28 36.66 49.54 0.95
C SER A 28 35.56 49.53 2.04
N THR A 29 36.00 48.99 3.18
CA THR A 29 35.76 49.35 4.59
C THR A 29 34.35 49.32 5.18
N GLY A 30 34.19 48.49 6.23
CA GLY A 30 33.30 48.79 7.37
C GLY A 30 32.55 47.61 7.95
N SER A 31 33.14 46.96 8.92
CA SER A 31 32.60 46.47 10.20
C SER A 31 31.21 45.82 10.28
N ALA A 32 31.24 44.75 11.03
CA ALA A 32 30.17 44.11 11.84
C ALA A 32 29.50 42.90 11.22
N GLY A 33 29.76 41.76 11.87
CA GLY A 33 29.34 40.45 11.59
C GLY A 33 27.80 40.25 11.53
N SER A 34 27.47 39.51 10.52
CA SER A 34 26.25 38.66 10.56
C SER A 34 26.64 37.40 9.79
N ALA A 35 26.71 36.31 10.52
CA ALA A 35 26.86 35.00 9.95
C ALA A 35 25.64 34.72 9.06
N THR A 36 25.79 34.89 7.78
CA THR A 36 24.86 34.37 6.79
C THR A 36 25.05 32.87 6.80
N GLN A 37 24.12 32.15 7.43
CA GLN A 37 23.97 30.73 7.20
C GLN A 37 23.70 30.55 5.70
N ASP A 38 24.65 29.94 5.01
CA ASP A 38 24.45 29.36 3.70
C ASP A 38 23.24 28.38 3.83
N ALA A 39 22.11 28.82 3.32
CA ALA A 39 20.98 27.94 3.10
C ALA A 39 21.42 26.95 2.02
N SER A 40 21.83 25.77 2.45
CA SER A 40 22.02 24.61 1.58
C SER A 40 20.76 24.50 0.71
N PRO A 41 20.89 24.41 -0.64
CA PRO A 41 19.71 24.23 -1.48
C PRO A 41 18.97 23.00 -1.00
N SER A 42 17.74 23.21 -0.51
CA SER A 42 16.82 22.11 -0.21
C SER A 42 16.67 21.31 -1.50
N GLN A 43 17.26 20.13 -1.56
CA GLN A 43 17.04 19.21 -2.66
C GLN A 43 15.53 18.98 -2.74
N ALA A 44 14.95 19.34 -3.89
CA ALA A 44 13.56 18.97 -4.18
C ALA A 44 13.43 17.45 -3.94
N PRO A 45 12.36 16.99 -3.29
CA PRO A 45 12.14 15.57 -3.07
C PRO A 45 12.26 14.85 -4.41
N ALA A 46 13.12 13.84 -4.49
CA ALA A 46 13.22 13.01 -5.67
C ALA A 46 11.81 12.49 -5.99
N THR A 47 11.34 12.72 -7.21
CA THR A 47 10.03 12.24 -7.64
C THR A 47 10.04 10.72 -7.50
N ALA A 48 9.18 10.18 -6.65
CA ALA A 48 9.08 8.75 -6.43
C ALA A 48 8.76 8.06 -7.76
N LYS A 49 9.38 6.90 -7.99
CA LYS A 49 9.12 6.10 -9.20
C LYS A 49 7.66 5.71 -9.25
N GLN A 50 7.02 5.96 -10.38
CA GLN A 50 5.69 5.46 -10.66
C GLN A 50 5.80 4.14 -11.42
N TYR A 51 5.19 3.11 -10.87
CA TYR A 51 5.18 1.77 -11.45
C TYR A 51 3.94 1.56 -12.32
N THR A 52 4.13 0.95 -13.48
CA THR A 52 3.04 0.49 -14.34
C THR A 52 2.38 -0.76 -13.74
N ASN A 53 1.20 -1.13 -14.25
CA ASN A 53 0.51 -2.36 -13.83
C ASN A 53 1.40 -3.61 -14.03
N ASP A 54 2.04 -3.74 -15.18
CA ASP A 54 2.91 -4.88 -15.49
C ASP A 54 4.14 -4.94 -14.57
N GLU A 55 4.73 -3.80 -14.23
CA GLU A 55 5.83 -3.72 -13.27
C GLU A 55 5.37 -4.15 -11.88
N LEU A 56 4.22 -3.67 -11.38
CA LEU A 56 3.68 -4.08 -10.08
C LEU A 56 3.35 -5.58 -10.06
N MET A 57 2.72 -6.09 -11.10
CA MET A 57 2.43 -7.53 -11.23
C MET A 57 3.73 -8.37 -11.22
N ALA A 58 4.79 -7.89 -11.89
CA ALA A 58 6.08 -8.55 -11.89
C ALA A 58 6.76 -8.54 -10.51
N LEU A 59 6.58 -7.48 -9.72
CA LEU A 59 7.03 -7.43 -8.32
C LEU A 59 6.25 -8.40 -7.45
N VAL A 60 4.91 -8.38 -7.54
CA VAL A 60 4.04 -9.28 -6.75
C VAL A 60 4.32 -10.76 -7.04
N LYS A 61 4.61 -11.14 -8.28
CA LYS A 61 4.99 -12.52 -8.66
C LYS A 61 6.27 -13.01 -7.98
N GLN A 62 7.15 -12.11 -7.56
CA GLN A 62 8.40 -12.47 -6.86
C GLN A 62 8.20 -12.68 -5.37
N VAL A 63 7.11 -12.16 -4.80
CA VAL A 63 6.74 -12.40 -3.41
C VAL A 63 6.27 -13.85 -3.28
N LYS A 64 6.75 -14.56 -2.28
CA LYS A 64 6.31 -15.91 -1.96
C LYS A 64 5.37 -15.89 -0.76
N SER A 65 4.39 -16.79 -0.78
CA SER A 65 3.56 -17.01 0.40
C SER A 65 4.41 -17.52 1.57
N PRO A 66 3.94 -17.44 2.82
CA PRO A 66 4.65 -17.99 3.97
C PRO A 66 4.98 -19.49 3.84
N SER A 67 4.21 -20.23 3.05
CA SER A 67 4.47 -21.64 2.70
C SER A 67 5.46 -21.81 1.53
N GLY A 68 6.02 -20.71 1.00
CA GLY A 68 6.99 -20.72 -0.11
C GLY A 68 6.38 -20.87 -1.50
N LYS A 69 5.04 -20.89 -1.61
CA LYS A 69 4.33 -21.01 -2.90
C LYS A 69 4.31 -19.68 -3.65
N GLU A 70 4.05 -19.76 -4.94
CA GLU A 70 3.75 -18.59 -5.77
C GLU A 70 2.37 -18.05 -5.46
N LEU A 71 2.22 -16.72 -5.52
CA LEU A 71 0.93 -16.08 -5.33
C LEU A 71 0.11 -16.13 -6.62
N THR A 72 -1.20 -16.27 -6.48
CA THR A 72 -2.14 -15.96 -7.57
C THR A 72 -2.24 -14.45 -7.68
N VAL A 73 -1.86 -13.90 -8.84
CA VAL A 73 -1.74 -12.44 -9.05
C VAL A 73 -2.92 -11.92 -9.84
N ALA A 74 -3.47 -10.80 -9.40
CA ALA A 74 -4.54 -10.04 -10.04
C ALA A 74 -4.07 -8.61 -10.38
N SER A 75 -4.51 -8.13 -11.54
CA SER A 75 -4.26 -6.77 -12.05
C SER A 75 -5.26 -5.74 -11.50
N SER A 76 -5.00 -4.44 -11.73
CA SER A 76 -5.94 -3.36 -11.41
C SER A 76 -7.32 -3.58 -12.01
N ASP A 77 -7.39 -4.03 -13.26
CA ASP A 77 -8.65 -4.24 -13.96
C ASP A 77 -9.47 -5.38 -13.34
N GLU A 78 -8.80 -6.47 -12.93
CA GLU A 78 -9.44 -7.58 -12.24
C GLU A 78 -9.91 -7.19 -10.83
N LEU A 79 -9.14 -6.37 -10.12
CA LEU A 79 -9.50 -5.88 -8.78
C LEU A 79 -10.63 -4.85 -8.80
N SER A 80 -10.78 -4.09 -9.90
CA SER A 80 -11.81 -3.08 -10.07
C SER A 80 -13.16 -3.63 -10.56
N GLN A 81 -13.16 -4.83 -11.14
CA GLN A 81 -14.41 -5.52 -11.50
C GLN A 81 -15.22 -5.80 -10.23
N GLU A 82 -16.55 -5.86 -10.38
CA GLU A 82 -17.48 -5.96 -9.26
C GLU A 82 -16.97 -6.89 -8.15
N ASN A 83 -16.52 -6.26 -7.05
CA ASN A 83 -16.00 -7.00 -5.91
C ASN A 83 -17.18 -7.73 -5.22
N PRO A 84 -17.31 -9.05 -5.36
CA PRO A 84 -18.41 -9.80 -4.76
C PRO A 84 -18.44 -9.65 -3.24
N MET A 85 -17.29 -9.33 -2.62
CA MET A 85 -17.20 -9.02 -1.21
C MET A 85 -17.94 -7.72 -0.88
N LYS A 86 -17.84 -6.68 -1.72
CA LYS A 86 -18.59 -5.43 -1.52
C LYS A 86 -20.10 -5.66 -1.62
N ALA A 87 -20.54 -6.47 -2.58
CA ALA A 87 -21.94 -6.86 -2.71
C ALA A 87 -22.41 -7.64 -1.48
N LEU A 88 -21.62 -8.61 -0.99
CA LEU A 88 -21.92 -9.35 0.23
C LEU A 88 -22.00 -8.43 1.45
N LEU A 89 -21.03 -7.54 1.63
CA LEU A 89 -20.99 -6.59 2.75
C LEU A 89 -22.18 -5.62 2.74
N SER A 90 -22.71 -5.28 1.57
CA SER A 90 -23.91 -4.45 1.46
C SER A 90 -25.17 -5.09 2.05
N MET A 91 -25.20 -6.42 2.18
CA MET A 91 -26.31 -7.17 2.78
C MET A 91 -26.29 -7.16 4.31
N PHE A 92 -25.18 -6.75 4.92
CA PHE A 92 -25.09 -6.64 6.36
C PHE A 92 -25.63 -5.30 6.87
N THR A 93 -26.34 -5.35 7.97
CA THR A 93 -26.58 -4.18 8.82
C THR A 93 -25.36 -4.03 9.73
N VAL A 94 -24.79 -2.83 9.78
CA VAL A 94 -23.61 -2.52 10.58
C VAL A 94 -24.01 -1.56 11.69
N GLU A 95 -23.64 -1.87 12.92
CA GLU A 95 -23.83 -1.02 14.09
C GLU A 95 -22.47 -0.76 14.78
N PRO A 96 -22.11 0.51 15.03
CA PRO A 96 -22.85 1.72 14.67
C PRO A 96 -22.87 1.98 13.15
N ALA A 97 -23.91 2.67 12.65
CA ALA A 97 -24.19 2.84 11.23
C ALA A 97 -23.08 3.59 10.45
N GLU A 98 -22.36 4.49 11.13
CA GLU A 98 -21.21 5.19 10.56
C GLU A 98 -20.01 4.27 10.27
N CYS A 99 -20.03 3.05 10.76
CA CYS A 99 -19.01 2.04 10.50
C CYS A 99 -19.30 1.15 9.29
N LYS A 100 -20.37 1.44 8.56
CA LYS A 100 -20.77 0.64 7.38
C LYS A 100 -19.69 0.65 6.30
N ASP A 101 -18.98 1.76 6.13
CA ASP A 101 -17.91 1.90 5.14
C ASP A 101 -16.64 1.10 5.51
N LEU A 102 -16.53 0.69 6.78
CA LEU A 102 -15.43 -0.15 7.26
C LEU A 102 -15.53 -1.62 6.86
N GLY A 103 -16.68 -2.08 6.44
CA GLY A 103 -16.83 -3.40 5.84
C GLY A 103 -15.96 -3.61 4.61
N THR A 104 -15.40 -2.54 4.07
CA THR A 104 -14.42 -2.55 2.97
C THR A 104 -12.97 -2.51 3.45
N LEU A 105 -12.68 -2.49 4.75
CA LEU A 105 -11.32 -2.44 5.33
C LEU A 105 -10.46 -3.69 5.11
N GLY A 106 -10.84 -4.59 4.29
CA GLY A 106 -9.98 -5.68 3.83
C GLY A 106 -9.69 -5.60 2.34
N GLY A 107 -10.36 -4.72 1.63
CA GLY A 107 -10.12 -4.43 0.22
C GLY A 107 -9.42 -3.09 0.10
N SER A 108 -8.26 -3.06 -0.51
CA SER A 108 -7.64 -1.83 -0.94
C SER A 108 -8.64 -1.07 -1.81
N GLU A 109 -9.15 0.06 -1.28
CA GLU A 109 -9.91 1.00 -2.10
C GLU A 109 -8.98 1.43 -3.23
N VAL A 110 -9.37 1.13 -4.47
CA VAL A 110 -8.56 1.55 -5.63
C VAL A 110 -8.60 3.08 -5.65
N LEU A 111 -7.49 3.70 -5.35
CA LEU A 111 -7.36 5.16 -5.38
C LEU A 111 -7.48 5.63 -6.84
N GLU A 112 -8.29 6.66 -7.08
CA GLU A 112 -8.47 7.20 -8.42
C GLU A 112 -7.12 7.63 -9.03
N GLY A 113 -6.82 7.12 -10.21
CA GLY A 113 -5.57 7.34 -10.91
C GLY A 113 -4.41 6.46 -10.44
N SER A 114 -4.63 5.56 -9.49
CA SER A 114 -3.60 4.61 -9.09
C SER A 114 -3.54 3.38 -9.99
N THR A 115 -2.36 2.76 -9.98
CA THR A 115 -2.12 1.43 -10.52
C THR A 115 -1.95 0.47 -9.35
N THR A 116 -2.62 -0.67 -9.38
CA THR A 116 -2.62 -1.62 -8.27
C THR A 116 -2.44 -3.05 -8.80
N ALA A 117 -1.63 -3.84 -8.13
CA ALA A 117 -1.54 -5.29 -8.33
C ALA A 117 -1.61 -5.99 -6.98
N ALA A 118 -2.30 -7.11 -6.92
CA ALA A 118 -2.41 -7.93 -5.73
C ALA A 118 -1.98 -9.37 -6.00
N GLY A 119 -1.50 -10.04 -4.97
CA GLY A 119 -1.20 -11.46 -5.01
C GLY A 119 -1.70 -12.12 -3.73
N ALA A 120 -2.32 -13.28 -3.86
CA ALA A 120 -2.89 -14.01 -2.76
C ALA A 120 -2.53 -15.50 -2.81
N ASP A 121 -2.47 -16.13 -1.65
CA ASP A 121 -2.39 -17.58 -1.45
C ASP A 121 -3.30 -18.00 -0.31
N LEU A 122 -3.97 -19.13 -0.48
CA LEU A 122 -4.73 -19.79 0.58
C LEU A 122 -3.98 -21.06 0.99
N ASP A 123 -3.47 -21.05 2.20
CA ASP A 123 -2.93 -22.24 2.80
C ASP A 123 -4.08 -23.07 3.43
N ALA A 124 -4.45 -24.15 2.75
CA ALA A 124 -5.55 -25.01 3.15
C ALA A 124 -5.27 -25.78 4.45
N GLU A 125 -3.98 -25.97 4.81
CA GLU A 125 -3.60 -26.70 6.02
C GLU A 125 -3.77 -25.84 7.27
N SER A 126 -3.36 -24.58 7.20
CA SER A 126 -3.51 -23.62 8.30
C SER A 126 -4.84 -22.86 8.27
N GLU A 127 -5.64 -22.99 7.22
CA GLU A 127 -6.84 -22.18 6.95
C GLU A 127 -6.55 -20.66 7.00
N VAL A 128 -5.36 -20.25 6.52
CA VAL A 128 -4.93 -18.84 6.46
C VAL A 128 -4.80 -18.41 5.01
N MET A 129 -5.55 -17.36 4.66
CA MET A 129 -5.36 -16.61 3.42
C MET A 129 -4.37 -15.48 3.66
N THR A 130 -3.36 -15.39 2.82
CA THR A 130 -2.42 -14.26 2.81
C THR A 130 -2.54 -13.49 1.51
N MET A 131 -2.40 -12.18 1.60
CA MET A 131 -2.49 -11.29 0.44
C MET A 131 -1.47 -10.15 0.59
N VAL A 132 -0.84 -9.78 -0.51
CA VAL A 132 -0.07 -8.54 -0.64
C VAL A 132 -0.63 -7.71 -1.78
N THR A 133 -0.70 -6.41 -1.58
CA THR A 133 -1.15 -5.46 -2.60
C THR A 133 -0.12 -4.34 -2.70
N LEU A 134 0.24 -3.97 -3.93
CA LEU A 134 1.10 -2.85 -4.25
C LEU A 134 0.29 -1.82 -5.01
N THR A 135 0.33 -0.56 -4.56
CA THR A 135 -0.36 0.56 -5.21
C THR A 135 0.63 1.69 -5.48
N SER A 136 0.66 2.19 -6.71
CA SER A 136 1.53 3.27 -7.19
C SER A 136 0.75 4.20 -8.13
N GLY A 137 1.43 5.18 -8.73
CA GLY A 137 0.82 6.05 -9.75
C GLY A 137 0.12 7.29 -9.21
N VAL A 138 0.04 7.43 -7.88
CA VAL A 138 -0.50 8.62 -7.22
C VAL A 138 0.54 9.27 -6.31
N ASP A 139 0.28 10.52 -5.93
CA ASP A 139 1.14 11.26 -5.02
C ASP A 139 1.28 10.56 -3.66
N VAL A 140 2.49 10.55 -3.09
CA VAL A 140 2.78 9.97 -1.77
C VAL A 140 1.89 10.56 -0.67
N GLN A 141 1.56 11.84 -0.78
CA GLN A 141 0.65 12.48 0.16
C GLN A 141 -0.75 11.85 0.12
N LYS A 142 -1.28 11.54 -1.06
CA LYS A 142 -2.58 10.84 -1.19
C LYS A 142 -2.52 9.43 -0.61
N LEU A 143 -1.40 8.73 -0.79
CA LEU A 143 -1.19 7.41 -0.18
C LEU A 143 -1.20 7.53 1.35
N GLN A 144 -0.52 8.54 1.91
CA GLN A 144 -0.50 8.78 3.35
C GLN A 144 -1.89 9.15 3.87
N GLU A 145 -2.61 10.04 3.19
CA GLU A 145 -3.99 10.41 3.53
C GLU A 145 -4.92 9.18 3.55
N SER A 146 -4.71 8.22 2.66
CA SER A 146 -5.46 6.96 2.65
C SER A 146 -5.18 6.12 3.90
N ILE A 147 -3.90 5.99 4.31
CA ILE A 147 -3.52 5.29 5.55
C ILE A 147 -4.12 6.01 6.76
N ASP A 148 -4.01 7.34 6.82
CA ASP A 148 -4.50 8.14 7.94
C ASP A 148 -6.02 8.05 8.08
N LYS A 149 -6.75 8.10 6.95
CA LYS A 149 -8.20 7.89 6.90
C LYS A 149 -8.58 6.50 7.40
N SER A 150 -7.89 5.46 6.94
CA SER A 150 -8.11 4.09 7.40
C SER A 150 -7.84 3.94 8.89
N SER A 151 -6.78 4.59 9.39
CA SER A 151 -6.41 4.62 10.80
C SER A 151 -7.47 5.29 11.66
N ALA A 152 -7.94 6.45 11.24
CA ALA A 152 -9.00 7.19 11.94
C ALA A 152 -10.30 6.39 12.00
N GLN A 153 -10.66 5.74 10.90
CA GLN A 153 -11.82 4.88 10.82
C GLN A 153 -11.69 3.66 11.74
N ALA A 154 -10.56 2.95 11.70
CA ALA A 154 -10.32 1.79 12.56
C ALA A 154 -10.44 2.15 14.05
N ASN A 155 -9.94 3.31 14.45
CA ASN A 155 -10.09 3.82 15.82
C ASN A 155 -11.54 4.15 16.16
N LYS A 156 -12.27 4.82 15.25
CA LYS A 156 -13.68 5.19 15.44
C LYS A 156 -14.58 3.97 15.56
N CYS A 157 -14.29 2.93 14.80
CA CYS A 157 -15.06 1.71 14.69
C CYS A 157 -14.33 0.50 15.29
N ALA A 158 -13.62 0.73 16.37
CA ALA A 158 -12.88 -0.31 17.08
C ALA A 158 -13.77 -1.49 17.51
N LYS A 159 -15.08 -1.27 17.68
CA LYS A 159 -16.06 -2.30 17.96
C LYS A 159 -17.30 -2.07 17.12
N MET A 160 -17.77 -3.10 16.42
CA MET A 160 -19.00 -3.05 15.64
C MET A 160 -19.69 -4.41 15.61
N THR A 161 -20.97 -4.39 15.30
CA THR A 161 -21.76 -5.60 15.09
C THR A 161 -22.23 -5.65 13.65
N LEU A 162 -22.00 -6.76 12.99
CA LEU A 162 -22.52 -7.07 11.66
C LEU A 162 -23.70 -8.01 11.81
N SER A 163 -24.85 -7.67 11.25
CA SER A 163 -26.06 -8.51 11.32
C SER A 163 -26.59 -8.80 9.91
N MET A 164 -26.93 -10.06 9.67
CA MET A 164 -27.55 -10.51 8.42
C MET A 164 -28.52 -11.68 8.72
N SER A 165 -29.75 -11.58 8.24
CA SER A 165 -30.76 -12.66 8.37
C SER A 165 -30.92 -13.18 9.80
N GLY A 166 -30.87 -12.29 10.80
CA GLY A 166 -31.05 -12.66 12.22
C GLY A 166 -29.82 -13.27 12.89
N GLN A 167 -28.69 -13.37 12.18
CA GLN A 167 -27.41 -13.75 12.76
C GLN A 167 -26.56 -12.49 12.97
N SER A 168 -25.81 -12.46 14.06
CA SER A 168 -24.95 -11.34 14.41
C SER A 168 -23.51 -11.82 14.64
N MET A 169 -22.56 -11.01 14.18
CA MET A 169 -21.13 -11.17 14.43
C MET A 169 -20.61 -9.91 15.10
N ASN A 170 -19.81 -10.08 16.13
CA ASN A 170 -19.06 -8.99 16.74
C ASN A 170 -17.72 -8.86 16.05
N VAL A 171 -17.35 -7.65 15.75
CA VAL A 171 -16.06 -7.29 15.15
C VAL A 171 -15.33 -6.35 16.09
N ALA A 172 -14.10 -6.67 16.43
CA ALA A 172 -13.22 -5.83 17.23
C ALA A 172 -11.95 -5.57 16.44
N THR A 173 -11.61 -4.29 16.25
CA THR A 173 -10.39 -3.87 15.56
C THR A 173 -9.51 -3.10 16.54
N GLU A 174 -8.24 -3.43 16.59
CA GLU A 174 -7.24 -2.75 17.40
C GLU A 174 -5.98 -2.46 16.57
N LYS A 175 -5.30 -1.36 16.92
CA LYS A 175 -3.98 -1.06 16.36
C LYS A 175 -3.00 -2.11 16.87
N PHE A 176 -2.14 -2.60 15.98
CA PHE A 176 -1.15 -3.61 16.27
C PHE A 176 0.22 -3.17 15.77
N GLU A 177 1.23 -3.25 16.62
CA GLU A 177 2.59 -2.82 16.30
C GLU A 177 3.50 -4.04 16.05
N GLY A 178 4.60 -3.82 15.31
CA GLY A 178 5.62 -4.85 15.12
C GLY A 178 5.26 -5.93 14.09
N ILE A 179 4.29 -5.67 13.20
CA ILE A 179 3.94 -6.63 12.13
C ILE A 179 5.08 -6.77 11.11
N SER A 180 5.80 -5.69 10.79
CA SER A 180 6.82 -5.63 9.75
C SER A 180 8.01 -4.79 10.20
N THR A 181 9.16 -4.99 9.57
CA THR A 181 10.39 -4.21 9.78
C THR A 181 10.43 -2.94 8.92
N VAL A 182 9.49 -2.76 7.99
CA VAL A 182 9.42 -1.58 7.12
C VAL A 182 9.10 -0.35 7.96
N PRO A 183 9.91 0.72 7.90
CA PRO A 183 9.67 1.94 8.65
C PRO A 183 8.31 2.58 8.34
N GLY A 184 7.62 3.08 9.36
CA GLY A 184 6.32 3.71 9.21
C GLY A 184 5.16 2.72 9.01
N THR A 185 5.39 1.42 9.22
CA THR A 185 4.30 0.43 9.15
C THR A 185 3.22 0.71 10.18
N VAL A 186 1.98 0.77 9.70
CA VAL A 186 0.76 0.84 10.52
C VAL A 186 0.05 -0.51 10.42
N GLY A 187 -0.20 -1.12 11.56
CA GLY A 187 -0.82 -2.45 11.64
C GLY A 187 -2.14 -2.45 12.39
N TYR A 188 -3.01 -3.39 12.04
CA TYR A 188 -4.29 -3.64 12.69
C TYR A 188 -4.52 -5.13 12.86
N LYS A 189 -5.13 -5.48 13.99
CA LYS A 189 -5.74 -6.78 14.23
C LYS A 189 -7.26 -6.61 14.26
N THR A 190 -7.97 -7.38 13.46
CA THR A 190 -9.43 -7.45 13.49
C THR A 190 -9.84 -8.85 13.89
N ALA A 191 -10.59 -8.98 14.97
CA ALA A 191 -11.17 -10.23 15.43
C ALA A 191 -12.68 -10.21 15.17
N MET A 192 -13.18 -11.24 14.49
CA MET A 192 -14.60 -11.46 14.25
C MET A 192 -15.05 -12.68 15.03
N SER A 193 -16.18 -12.60 15.73
CA SER A 193 -16.77 -13.71 16.48
C SER A 193 -18.28 -13.74 16.31
N SER A 194 -18.84 -14.93 16.12
CA SER A 194 -20.28 -15.17 16.05
C SER A 194 -20.81 -15.76 17.35
N ALA A 195 -22.11 -15.65 17.57
CA ALA A 195 -22.79 -16.29 18.70
C ALA A 195 -22.67 -17.84 18.68
N SER A 196 -22.43 -18.44 17.50
CA SER A 196 -22.19 -19.88 17.35
C SER A 196 -20.76 -20.31 17.74
N GLY A 197 -19.91 -19.37 18.17
CA GLY A 197 -18.52 -19.67 18.56
C GLY A 197 -17.52 -19.69 17.41
N ALA A 198 -17.96 -19.46 16.17
CA ALA A 198 -17.02 -19.29 15.06
C ALA A 198 -16.23 -17.98 15.25
N SER A 199 -14.91 -18.06 15.11
CA SER A 199 -14.01 -16.91 15.19
C SER A 199 -13.07 -16.87 14.01
N GLN A 200 -12.70 -15.65 13.60
CA GLN A 200 -11.72 -15.40 12.56
C GLN A 200 -10.90 -14.18 12.95
N THR A 201 -9.62 -14.25 12.73
CA THR A 201 -8.70 -13.12 12.95
C THR A 201 -8.09 -12.68 11.63
N THR A 202 -7.94 -11.39 11.48
CA THR A 202 -7.26 -10.76 10.34
C THR A 202 -6.20 -9.81 10.86
N TYR A 203 -4.97 -9.96 10.39
CA TYR A 203 -3.90 -8.99 10.57
C TYR A 203 -3.68 -8.26 9.26
N MET A 204 -3.62 -6.93 9.33
CA MET A 204 -3.36 -6.05 8.19
C MET A 204 -2.23 -5.10 8.52
N ALA A 205 -1.37 -4.85 7.56
CA ALA A 205 -0.29 -3.90 7.67
C ALA A 205 -0.21 -3.02 6.42
N TYR A 206 0.12 -1.76 6.61
CA TYR A 206 0.29 -0.76 5.56
C TYR A 206 1.61 -0.03 5.76
N ALA A 207 2.36 0.17 4.68
CA ALA A 207 3.56 1.00 4.67
C ALA A 207 3.72 1.66 3.31
N ILE A 208 4.36 2.83 3.27
CA ILE A 208 4.76 3.47 2.02
C ILE A 208 6.27 3.36 1.91
N LYS A 209 6.73 2.84 0.77
CA LYS A 209 8.14 2.80 0.42
C LYS A 209 8.34 3.29 -1.01
N ASP A 210 9.22 4.28 -1.18
CA ASP A 210 9.62 4.83 -2.49
C ASP A 210 8.42 5.12 -3.42
N GLY A 211 7.32 5.69 -2.86
CA GLY A 211 6.12 6.05 -3.60
C GLY A 211 5.17 4.89 -3.90
N VAL A 212 5.39 3.73 -3.31
CA VAL A 212 4.49 2.58 -3.39
C VAL A 212 3.86 2.32 -2.03
N LEU A 213 2.53 2.26 -1.98
CA LEU A 213 1.80 1.75 -0.82
C LEU A 213 1.81 0.22 -0.88
N ILE A 214 2.34 -0.37 0.15
CA ILE A 214 2.34 -1.82 0.38
C ILE A 214 1.25 -2.12 1.41
N SER A 215 0.34 -3.02 1.08
CA SER A 215 -0.61 -3.60 2.03
C SER A 215 -0.37 -5.10 2.12
N ALA A 216 -0.28 -5.64 3.32
CA ALA A 216 -0.17 -7.07 3.55
C ALA A 216 -1.24 -7.52 4.54
N THR A 217 -1.87 -8.66 4.24
CA THR A 217 -2.97 -9.21 5.05
C THR A 217 -2.77 -10.70 5.28
N ALA A 218 -3.07 -11.15 6.48
CA ALA A 218 -3.23 -12.56 6.81
C ALA A 218 -4.54 -12.75 7.57
N SER A 219 -5.43 -13.59 7.05
CA SER A 219 -6.80 -13.76 7.55
C SER A 219 -7.20 -15.23 7.59
N GLY A 220 -7.94 -15.63 8.59
CA GLY A 220 -8.47 -16.98 8.71
C GLY A 220 -8.52 -17.46 10.16
N LYS A 221 -8.96 -18.70 10.35
CA LYS A 221 -9.02 -19.31 11.69
C LYS A 221 -7.63 -19.52 12.29
N GLY A 222 -6.66 -19.91 11.46
CA GLY A 222 -5.26 -20.09 11.87
C GLY A 222 -4.48 -18.79 12.05
N ALA A 223 -5.03 -17.65 11.64
CA ALA A 223 -4.31 -16.37 11.65
C ALA A 223 -3.98 -15.86 13.05
N GLU A 224 -4.72 -16.27 14.09
CA GLU A 224 -4.39 -15.90 15.47
C GLU A 224 -2.97 -16.33 15.85
N ALA A 225 -2.52 -17.50 15.38
CA ALA A 225 -1.18 -18.05 15.71
C ALA A 225 -0.07 -17.54 14.79
N THR A 226 -0.36 -17.34 13.49
CA THR A 226 0.68 -17.12 12.47
C THR A 226 0.53 -15.81 11.70
N GLY A 227 -0.62 -15.12 11.84
CA GLY A 227 -0.99 -13.99 10.99
C GLY A 227 -0.01 -12.82 11.03
N VAL A 228 0.54 -12.50 12.20
CA VAL A 228 1.55 -11.44 12.35
C VAL A 228 2.79 -11.76 11.53
N ALA A 229 3.33 -12.98 11.71
CA ALA A 229 4.53 -13.42 10.99
C ALA A 229 4.27 -13.50 9.48
N ASN A 230 3.09 -14.00 9.08
CA ASN A 230 2.73 -14.15 7.68
C ASN A 230 2.57 -12.80 6.97
N ALA A 231 1.80 -11.88 7.55
CA ALA A 231 1.62 -10.53 6.98
C ALA A 231 2.94 -9.76 6.94
N GLY A 232 3.74 -9.84 8.02
CA GLY A 232 5.05 -9.21 8.11
C GLY A 232 6.02 -9.72 7.05
N ALA A 233 6.15 -11.04 6.91
CA ALA A 233 7.04 -11.64 5.92
C ALA A 233 6.69 -11.24 4.49
N MET A 234 5.41 -11.17 4.13
CA MET A 234 4.98 -10.72 2.81
C MET A 234 5.26 -9.25 2.58
N MET A 235 5.03 -8.40 3.59
CA MET A 235 5.33 -6.96 3.51
C MET A 235 6.83 -6.73 3.34
N ASP A 236 7.66 -7.38 4.15
CA ASP A 236 9.12 -7.23 4.12
C ASP A 236 9.70 -7.70 2.77
N GLN A 237 9.21 -8.81 2.22
CA GLN A 237 9.58 -9.28 0.89
C GLN A 237 9.19 -8.26 -0.19
N ALA A 238 7.96 -7.77 -0.17
CA ALA A 238 7.48 -6.78 -1.14
C ALA A 238 8.30 -5.49 -1.07
N ALA A 239 8.57 -5.00 0.15
CA ALA A 239 9.38 -3.82 0.36
C ALA A 239 10.82 -3.98 -0.15
N ALA A 240 11.42 -5.16 -0.03
CA ALA A 240 12.78 -5.42 -0.53
C ALA A 240 12.88 -5.35 -2.07
N LEU A 241 11.78 -5.54 -2.78
CA LEU A 241 11.71 -5.50 -4.25
C LEU A 241 11.51 -4.08 -4.82
N ILE A 242 11.00 -3.14 -4.01
CA ILE A 242 10.74 -1.74 -4.41
C ILE A 242 12.06 -0.95 -4.33
N LYS A 243 12.41 -0.28 -5.46
CA LYS A 243 13.68 0.48 -5.64
C LYS A 243 13.40 1.83 -6.28
#